data_c13af44e41b8feb31c36bf804d560b5b
#
_entry.id   c13af44e41b8feb31c36bf804d560b5b
#
_cell.length_a   1.000
_cell.length_b   1.000
_cell.length_c   1.000
_cell.angle_alpha   90.00
_cell.angle_beta   90.00
_cell.angle_gamma   90.00
#
_symmetry.space_group_name_H-M   'P 1'
#
loop_
_entity.id
_entity.type
_entity.pdbx_description
1 polymer ?
#
loop_
_entity_poly.entity_id
_entity_poly.type
_entity_poly.pdbx_seq_one_letter_code
_entity_poly.pdbx_strand_id
1 'polypeptide(L)'
;IGGWLNWILTVLTPVFWGFMLAYLLKPAVDKIEKKLLDISYFKNRKKKPRTLAVSLTFIIIIILFAIGLSLLISSFSNEFKVASIDSLFQLVNYVSQSLQSFYNALLESLETLQIDSEALQEYVNKIGNLLATGVAGIGNNLVASAQNLSSFITNFLFTIIFSIYFLTDGERIKSYWNKFANVVFSEKIKNHWSFIVKESDRVFSGYIRGQLLDALFMFVVISVTLSIVGVKYAVIIGALAGFGNLIPY
;
A
#
# COMPACT_ATOMS: atom_id res chain seq x y z
N ILE A 1 -9.49 32.80 -0.26
CA ILE A 1 -10.14 31.69 0.50
C ILE A 1 -9.48 30.35 0.16
N GLY A 2 -9.00 30.09 -1.08
CA GLY A 2 -8.37 28.82 -1.46
C GLY A 2 -7.08 28.45 -0.72
N GLY A 3 -6.24 29.41 -0.35
CA GLY A 3 -4.94 29.14 0.29
C GLY A 3 -5.04 28.52 1.69
N TRP A 4 -5.99 29.00 2.50
CA TRP A 4 -6.21 28.47 3.85
C TRP A 4 -6.76 27.06 3.86
N LEU A 5 -7.68 26.74 2.94
CA LEU A 5 -8.21 25.40 2.77
C LEU A 5 -7.12 24.40 2.33
N ASN A 6 -6.28 24.77 1.38
CA ASN A 6 -5.16 23.95 0.95
C ASN A 6 -4.17 23.70 2.07
N TRP A 7 -3.85 24.74 2.87
CA TRP A 7 -2.95 24.59 4.02
C TRP A 7 -3.53 23.61 5.06
N ILE A 8 -4.82 23.76 5.43
CA ILE A 8 -5.50 22.86 6.36
C ILE A 8 -5.49 21.42 5.84
N LEU A 9 -5.82 21.20 4.57
CA LEU A 9 -5.81 19.88 3.96
C LEU A 9 -4.41 19.25 3.98
N THR A 10 -3.37 20.03 3.70
CA THR A 10 -1.98 19.56 3.74
C THR A 10 -1.57 19.14 5.15
N VAL A 11 -1.93 19.92 6.17
CA VAL A 11 -1.63 19.60 7.58
C VAL A 11 -2.42 18.38 8.06
N LEU A 12 -3.65 18.18 7.57
CA LEU A 12 -4.48 17.03 7.94
C LEU A 12 -4.15 15.75 7.16
N THR A 13 -3.39 15.84 6.08
CA THR A 13 -3.01 14.69 5.24
C THR A 13 -2.41 13.53 6.05
N PRO A 14 -1.40 13.70 6.91
CA PRO A 14 -0.85 12.59 7.70
C PRO A 14 -1.84 12.06 8.75
N VAL A 15 -2.77 12.88 9.24
CA VAL A 15 -3.83 12.42 10.16
C VAL A 15 -4.78 11.48 9.43
N PHE A 16 -5.21 11.87 8.23
CA PHE A 16 -6.08 11.05 7.38
C PHE A 16 -5.43 9.71 7.03
N TRP A 17 -4.18 9.73 6.54
CA TRP A 17 -3.44 8.51 6.24
C TRP A 17 -3.15 7.67 7.48
N GLY A 18 -2.89 8.31 8.63
CA GLY A 18 -2.73 7.64 9.92
C GLY A 18 -4.00 6.91 10.35
N PHE A 19 -5.17 7.53 10.15
CA PHE A 19 -6.46 6.89 10.40
C PHE A 19 -6.69 5.69 9.47
N MET A 20 -6.44 5.85 8.17
CA MET A 20 -6.56 4.77 7.18
C MET A 20 -5.65 3.59 7.53
N LEU A 21 -4.39 3.86 7.87
CA LEU A 21 -3.43 2.85 8.28
C LEU A 21 -3.87 2.14 9.57
N ALA A 22 -4.35 2.91 10.56
CA ALA A 22 -4.89 2.34 11.80
C ALA A 22 -6.10 1.42 11.52
N TYR A 23 -7.00 1.85 10.64
CA TYR A 23 -8.15 1.05 10.24
C TYR A 23 -7.74 -0.27 9.60
N LEU A 24 -6.76 -0.23 8.71
CA LEU A 24 -6.19 -1.41 8.04
C LEU A 24 -5.52 -2.38 9.03
N LEU A 25 -4.77 -1.86 10.00
CA LEU A 25 -3.99 -2.66 10.95
C LEU A 25 -4.81 -3.13 12.16
N LYS A 26 -5.95 -2.51 12.43
CA LYS A 26 -6.81 -2.85 13.58
C LYS A 26 -7.10 -4.35 13.71
N PRO A 27 -7.46 -5.10 12.65
CA PRO A 27 -7.73 -6.54 12.76
C PRO A 27 -6.51 -7.35 13.20
N ALA A 28 -5.30 -6.95 12.77
CA ALA A 28 -4.05 -7.59 13.16
C ALA A 28 -3.74 -7.30 14.64
N VAL A 29 -3.87 -6.04 15.06
CA VAL A 29 -3.70 -5.63 16.45
C VAL A 29 -4.67 -6.35 17.37
N ASP A 30 -5.95 -6.42 17.01
CA ASP A 30 -6.99 -7.09 17.81
C ASP A 30 -6.72 -8.61 17.97
N LYS A 31 -6.18 -9.26 16.93
CA LYS A 31 -5.75 -10.68 17.00
C LYS A 31 -4.56 -10.87 17.93
N ILE A 32 -3.56 -9.99 17.86
CA ILE A 32 -2.37 -10.03 18.72
C ILE A 32 -2.77 -9.74 20.17
N GLU A 33 -3.62 -8.73 20.39
CA GLU A 33 -4.12 -8.39 21.73
C GLU A 33 -4.85 -9.58 22.37
N LYS A 34 -5.72 -10.28 21.63
CA LYS A 34 -6.39 -11.50 22.11
C LYS A 34 -5.39 -12.57 22.52
N LYS A 35 -4.40 -12.85 21.67
CA LYS A 35 -3.34 -13.83 22.00
C LYS A 35 -2.54 -13.44 23.23
N LEU A 36 -2.24 -12.15 23.42
CA LEU A 36 -1.55 -11.65 24.61
C LEU A 36 -2.38 -11.81 25.89
N LEU A 37 -3.70 -11.65 25.81
CA LEU A 37 -4.62 -11.84 26.93
C LEU A 37 -4.71 -13.31 27.38
N ASP A 38 -4.45 -14.27 26.49
CA ASP A 38 -4.41 -15.70 26.81
C ASP A 38 -3.16 -16.08 27.61
N ILE A 39 -2.11 -15.22 27.58
CA ILE A 39 -0.88 -15.45 28.35
C ILE A 39 -1.15 -15.15 29.83
N SER A 40 -0.80 -16.09 30.71
CA SER A 40 -1.04 -16.03 32.16
C SER A 40 -0.59 -14.73 32.82
N TYR A 41 0.51 -14.11 32.32
CA TYR A 41 1.04 -12.84 32.83
C TYR A 41 0.08 -11.66 32.66
N PHE A 42 -0.71 -11.62 31.57
CA PHE A 42 -1.65 -10.53 31.30
C PHE A 42 -3.07 -10.78 31.80
N LYS A 43 -3.40 -12.04 32.09
CA LYS A 43 -4.73 -12.46 32.56
C LYS A 43 -5.16 -11.78 33.87
N ASN A 44 -4.19 -11.44 34.74
CA ASN A 44 -4.43 -10.82 36.04
C ASN A 44 -4.20 -9.30 36.09
N ARG A 45 -3.85 -8.65 34.98
CA ARG A 45 -3.63 -7.19 34.96
C ARG A 45 -4.90 -6.41 34.60
N LYS A 46 -5.18 -5.36 35.38
CA LYS A 46 -6.29 -4.42 35.12
C LYS A 46 -6.18 -3.63 33.81
N LYS A 47 -4.97 -3.53 33.23
CA LYS A 47 -4.74 -2.82 31.95
C LYS A 47 -4.60 -3.80 30.81
N LYS A 48 -5.40 -3.63 29.76
CA LYS A 48 -5.30 -4.39 28.52
C LYS A 48 -3.94 -4.16 27.86
N PRO A 49 -3.31 -5.19 27.28
CA PRO A 49 -1.99 -5.07 26.62
C PRO A 49 -2.06 -4.42 25.23
N ARG A 50 -2.98 -3.45 25.03
CA ARG A 50 -3.25 -2.79 23.75
C ARG A 50 -2.00 -2.16 23.16
N THR A 51 -1.27 -1.39 23.96
CA THR A 51 -0.02 -0.73 23.52
C THR A 51 1.02 -1.74 23.06
N LEU A 52 1.17 -2.86 23.81
CA LEU A 52 2.09 -3.94 23.40
C LEU A 52 1.64 -4.63 22.12
N ALA A 53 0.33 -4.86 21.96
CA ALA A 53 -0.21 -5.43 20.72
C ALA A 53 0.06 -4.53 19.51
N VAL A 54 -0.13 -3.21 19.67
CA VAL A 54 0.18 -2.22 18.63
C VAL A 54 1.66 -2.23 18.30
N SER A 55 2.54 -2.15 19.31
CA SER A 55 4.00 -2.18 19.10
C SER A 55 4.46 -3.45 18.39
N LEU A 56 3.97 -4.62 18.82
CA LEU A 56 4.29 -5.89 18.17
C LEU A 56 3.80 -5.94 16.72
N THR A 57 2.60 -5.41 16.45
CA THR A 57 2.08 -5.35 15.08
C THR A 57 3.01 -4.54 14.18
N PHE A 58 3.44 -3.35 14.63
CA PHE A 58 4.37 -2.52 13.84
C PHE A 58 5.73 -3.19 13.66
N ILE A 59 6.27 -3.83 14.71
CA ILE A 59 7.53 -4.60 14.60
C ILE A 59 7.40 -5.72 13.57
N ILE A 60 6.31 -6.48 13.61
CA ILE A 60 6.06 -7.56 12.63
C ILE A 60 5.99 -7.00 11.22
N ILE A 61 5.30 -5.88 11.01
CA ILE A 61 5.18 -5.23 9.69
C ILE A 61 6.55 -4.76 9.20
N ILE A 62 7.37 -4.15 10.07
CA ILE A 62 8.73 -3.71 9.72
C ILE A 62 9.60 -4.92 9.33
N ILE A 63 9.52 -6.01 10.08
CA ILE A 63 10.26 -7.25 9.78
C ILE A 63 9.79 -7.85 8.45
N LEU A 64 8.48 -7.95 8.22
CA LEU A 64 7.93 -8.45 6.94
C LEU A 64 8.35 -7.57 5.77
N PHE A 65 8.33 -6.26 5.96
CA PHE A 65 8.77 -5.31 4.94
C PHE A 65 10.27 -5.44 4.66
N ALA A 66 11.10 -5.60 5.70
CA ALA A 66 12.54 -5.83 5.56
C ALA A 66 12.85 -7.16 4.84
N ILE A 67 12.10 -8.23 5.17
CA ILE A 67 12.22 -9.52 4.46
C ILE A 67 11.80 -9.35 3.00
N GLY A 68 10.67 -8.68 2.74
CA GLY A 68 10.19 -8.41 1.38
C GLY A 68 11.22 -7.61 0.57
N LEU A 69 11.79 -6.55 1.14
CA LEU A 69 12.87 -5.78 0.52
C LEU A 69 14.12 -6.64 0.29
N SER A 70 14.50 -7.48 1.25
CA SER A 70 15.65 -8.38 1.11
C SER A 70 15.45 -9.37 -0.04
N LEU A 71 14.25 -9.95 -0.16
CA LEU A 71 13.91 -10.83 -1.29
C LEU A 71 13.91 -10.09 -2.63
N LEU A 72 13.40 -8.87 -2.66
CA LEU A 72 13.47 -8.03 -3.85
C LEU A 72 14.94 -7.73 -4.21
N ILE A 73 15.75 -7.30 -3.25
CA ILE A 73 17.18 -7.01 -3.45
C ILE A 73 17.93 -8.26 -3.90
N SER A 74 17.68 -9.42 -3.28
CA SER A 74 18.34 -10.68 -3.67
C SER A 74 18.01 -11.11 -5.08
N SER A 75 16.81 -10.81 -5.56
CA SER A 75 16.42 -11.04 -6.96
C SER A 75 17.21 -10.18 -7.97
N PHE A 76 17.77 -9.07 -7.50
CA PHE A 76 18.62 -8.17 -8.30
C PHE A 76 20.13 -8.37 -8.06
N SER A 77 20.54 -9.15 -7.04
CA SER A 77 21.85 -9.04 -6.40
C SER A 77 23.05 -9.53 -7.21
N ASN A 78 22.89 -10.02 -8.42
CA ASN A 78 24.08 -10.32 -9.25
C ASN A 78 24.56 -9.12 -10.11
N GLU A 79 23.79 -8.05 -10.22
CA GLU A 79 24.15 -6.91 -11.08
C GLU A 79 24.00 -5.52 -10.42
N PHE A 80 23.31 -5.41 -9.29
CA PHE A 80 23.05 -4.10 -8.66
C PHE A 80 23.39 -4.07 -7.17
N LYS A 81 24.40 -3.30 -6.82
CA LYS A 81 24.63 -2.87 -5.43
C LYS A 81 23.61 -1.79 -5.09
N VAL A 82 22.43 -2.19 -4.57
CA VAL A 82 21.38 -1.27 -4.14
C VAL A 82 21.80 -0.61 -2.82
N ALA A 83 22.60 0.44 -2.90
CA ALA A 83 22.99 1.24 -1.74
C ALA A 83 22.85 2.76 -1.97
N SER A 84 22.34 3.19 -3.13
CA SER A 84 22.24 4.61 -3.44
C SER A 84 20.98 4.94 -4.25
N ILE A 85 20.56 6.20 -4.20
CA ILE A 85 19.46 6.74 -5.04
C ILE A 85 19.79 6.52 -6.53
N ASP A 86 21.05 6.57 -6.91
CA ASP A 86 21.50 6.29 -8.29
C ASP A 86 21.11 4.87 -8.75
N SER A 87 21.09 3.90 -7.85
CA SER A 87 20.65 2.53 -8.17
C SER A 87 19.16 2.45 -8.49
N LEU A 88 18.32 3.28 -7.85
CA LEU A 88 16.90 3.37 -8.18
C LEU A 88 16.69 3.96 -9.59
N PHE A 89 17.48 4.98 -9.96
CA PHE A 89 17.45 5.51 -11.32
C PHE A 89 17.92 4.50 -12.37
N GLN A 90 18.94 3.72 -12.05
CA GLN A 90 19.39 2.61 -12.92
C GLN A 90 18.30 1.55 -13.08
N LEU A 91 17.54 1.23 -12.02
CA LEU A 91 16.39 0.32 -12.11
C LEU A 91 15.28 0.85 -13.01
N VAL A 92 14.91 2.12 -12.88
CA VAL A 92 13.91 2.76 -13.74
C VAL A 92 14.37 2.74 -15.20
N ASN A 93 15.65 3.06 -15.46
CA ASN A 93 16.23 3.01 -16.81
C ASN A 93 16.26 1.58 -17.36
N TYR A 94 16.61 0.58 -16.54
CA TYR A 94 16.60 -0.82 -16.94
C TYR A 94 15.20 -1.32 -17.28
N VAL A 95 14.20 -1.01 -16.45
CA VAL A 95 12.79 -1.34 -16.72
C VAL A 95 12.32 -0.66 -18.02
N SER A 96 12.67 0.62 -18.20
CA SER A 96 12.37 1.36 -19.43
C SER A 96 12.95 0.69 -20.67
N GLN A 97 14.24 0.33 -20.64
CA GLN A 97 14.90 -0.37 -21.74
C GLN A 97 14.31 -1.75 -22.00
N SER A 98 13.99 -2.50 -20.95
CA SER A 98 13.39 -3.83 -21.08
C SER A 98 11.98 -3.76 -21.69
N LEU A 99 11.18 -2.78 -21.30
CA LEU A 99 9.86 -2.54 -21.90
C LEU A 99 9.97 -2.10 -23.36
N GLN A 100 10.96 -1.27 -23.69
CA GLN A 100 11.21 -0.85 -25.06
C GLN A 100 11.67 -2.01 -25.95
N SER A 101 12.53 -2.89 -25.42
CA SER A 101 12.97 -4.10 -26.11
C SER A 101 11.80 -5.07 -26.33
N PHE A 102 10.95 -5.24 -25.34
CA PHE A 102 9.73 -6.05 -25.46
C PHE A 102 8.76 -5.47 -26.51
N TYR A 103 8.56 -4.16 -26.50
CA TYR A 103 7.72 -3.47 -27.48
C TYR A 103 8.25 -3.65 -28.91
N ASN A 104 9.56 -3.49 -29.10
CA ASN A 104 10.21 -3.69 -30.42
C ASN A 104 10.10 -5.14 -30.88
N ALA A 105 10.28 -6.10 -29.96
CA ALA A 105 10.12 -7.53 -30.29
C ALA A 105 8.67 -7.89 -30.67
N LEU A 106 7.67 -7.23 -30.05
CA LEU A 106 6.27 -7.36 -30.45
C LEU A 106 6.03 -6.83 -31.85
N LEU A 107 6.55 -5.65 -32.19
CA LEU A 107 6.43 -5.08 -33.53
C LEU A 107 7.07 -5.98 -34.58
N GLU A 108 8.29 -6.46 -34.35
CA GLU A 108 9.02 -7.39 -35.25
C GLU A 108 8.25 -8.70 -35.43
N SER A 109 7.64 -9.23 -34.36
CA SER A 109 6.80 -10.43 -34.43
C SER A 109 5.53 -10.22 -35.26
N LEU A 110 4.92 -9.05 -35.19
CA LEU A 110 3.72 -8.68 -35.98
C LEU A 110 4.07 -8.54 -37.47
N GLU A 111 5.21 -7.92 -37.78
CA GLU A 111 5.70 -7.81 -39.17
C GLU A 111 6.01 -9.20 -39.75
N THR A 112 6.66 -10.08 -38.97
CA THR A 112 7.01 -11.46 -39.40
C THR A 112 5.77 -12.32 -39.67
N LEU A 113 4.69 -12.10 -38.91
CA LEU A 113 3.43 -12.82 -39.08
C LEU A 113 2.54 -12.26 -40.18
N GLN A 114 2.99 -11.21 -40.89
CA GLN A 114 2.23 -10.52 -41.95
C GLN A 114 0.82 -10.12 -41.53
N ILE A 115 0.63 -9.79 -40.24
CA ILE A 115 -0.64 -9.33 -39.71
C ILE A 115 -0.73 -7.82 -39.99
N ASP A 116 -1.17 -7.49 -41.19
CA ASP A 116 -1.36 -6.10 -41.66
C ASP A 116 -2.72 -5.58 -41.20
N SER A 117 -2.90 -5.38 -39.90
CA SER A 117 -4.08 -4.81 -39.29
C SER A 117 -3.72 -3.45 -38.70
N GLU A 118 -4.12 -2.35 -39.35
CA GLU A 118 -3.98 -0.97 -38.85
C GLU A 118 -4.47 -0.86 -37.37
N ALA A 119 -5.57 -1.53 -37.07
CA ALA A 119 -6.11 -1.55 -35.71
C ALA A 119 -5.14 -2.18 -34.69
N LEU A 120 -4.44 -3.23 -35.05
CA LEU A 120 -3.50 -3.94 -34.18
C LEU A 120 -2.22 -3.11 -33.95
N GLN A 121 -1.75 -2.44 -34.98
CA GLN A 121 -0.63 -1.49 -34.89
C GLN A 121 -0.99 -0.29 -34.01
N GLU A 122 -2.23 0.24 -34.12
CA GLU A 122 -2.72 1.32 -33.27
C GLU A 122 -2.76 0.90 -31.79
N TYR A 123 -3.25 -0.31 -31.48
CA TYR A 123 -3.27 -0.83 -30.11
C TYR A 123 -1.87 -1.03 -29.55
N VAL A 124 -0.94 -1.59 -30.31
CA VAL A 124 0.46 -1.80 -29.89
C VAL A 124 1.14 -0.46 -29.66
N ASN A 125 0.94 0.52 -30.54
CA ASN A 125 1.47 1.89 -30.35
C ASN A 125 0.87 2.56 -29.11
N LYS A 126 -0.42 2.37 -28.84
CA LYS A 126 -1.09 2.90 -27.65
C LYS A 126 -0.54 2.29 -26.36
N ILE A 127 -0.31 0.97 -26.35
CA ILE A 127 0.33 0.27 -25.22
C ILE A 127 1.78 0.78 -25.03
N GLY A 128 2.55 0.90 -26.12
CA GLY A 128 3.92 1.42 -26.06
C GLY A 128 4.00 2.83 -25.48
N ASN A 129 3.10 3.72 -25.90
CA ASN A 129 3.00 5.08 -25.37
C ASN A 129 2.56 5.11 -23.89
N LEU A 130 1.63 4.25 -23.48
CA LEU A 130 1.22 4.12 -22.07
C LEU A 130 2.36 3.62 -21.19
N LEU A 131 3.13 2.64 -21.68
CA LEU A 131 4.30 2.12 -20.96
C LEU A 131 5.40 3.17 -20.86
N ALA A 132 5.72 3.84 -21.95
CA ALA A 132 6.75 4.88 -22.00
C ALA A 132 6.40 6.07 -21.08
N THR A 133 5.16 6.56 -21.15
CA THR A 133 4.70 7.65 -20.28
C THR A 133 4.59 7.23 -18.83
N GLY A 134 4.17 6.00 -18.56
CA GLY A 134 4.11 5.44 -17.20
C GLY A 134 5.49 5.37 -16.56
N VAL A 135 6.48 4.82 -17.26
CA VAL A 135 7.86 4.70 -16.75
C VAL A 135 8.53 6.07 -16.61
N ALA A 136 8.37 6.95 -17.59
CA ALA A 136 8.87 8.32 -17.50
C ALA A 136 8.23 9.09 -16.33
N GLY A 137 6.93 8.87 -16.10
CA GLY A 137 6.21 9.43 -14.95
C GLY A 137 6.76 8.93 -13.61
N ILE A 138 7.09 7.64 -13.50
CA ILE A 138 7.73 7.06 -12.31
C ILE A 138 9.11 7.69 -12.10
N GLY A 139 9.93 7.79 -13.15
CA GLY A 139 11.27 8.39 -13.08
C GLY A 139 11.23 9.85 -12.63
N ASN A 140 10.38 10.67 -13.25
CA ASN A 140 10.21 12.08 -12.90
C ASN A 140 9.66 12.27 -11.47
N ASN A 141 8.72 11.42 -11.05
CA ASN A 141 8.19 11.45 -9.69
C ASN A 141 9.22 11.01 -8.65
N LEU A 142 10.11 10.06 -8.97
CA LEU A 142 11.22 9.67 -8.10
C LEU A 142 12.21 10.82 -7.92
N VAL A 143 12.57 11.55 -9.00
CA VAL A 143 13.41 12.73 -8.90
C VAL A 143 12.77 13.82 -8.05
N ALA A 144 11.51 14.15 -8.33
CA ALA A 144 10.76 15.13 -7.54
C ALA A 144 10.59 14.68 -6.07
N SER A 145 10.40 13.38 -5.84
CA SER A 145 10.30 12.81 -4.50
C SER A 145 11.63 12.82 -3.76
N ALA A 146 12.76 12.61 -4.44
CA ALA A 146 14.09 12.74 -3.85
C ALA A 146 14.38 14.19 -3.41
N GLN A 147 13.94 15.17 -4.18
CA GLN A 147 14.04 16.60 -3.82
C GLN A 147 13.14 16.96 -2.63
N ASN A 148 12.00 16.28 -2.48
CA ASN A 148 11.05 16.47 -1.39
C ASN A 148 11.15 15.40 -0.29
N LEU A 149 12.26 14.66 -0.22
CA LEU A 149 12.46 13.53 0.69
C LEU A 149 12.20 13.91 2.16
N SER A 150 12.59 15.11 2.57
CA SER A 150 12.36 15.62 3.93
C SER A 150 10.87 15.69 4.24
N SER A 151 10.07 16.24 3.34
CA SER A 151 8.60 16.35 3.50
C SER A 151 7.93 14.98 3.48
N PHE A 152 8.41 14.08 2.62
CA PHE A 152 7.91 12.71 2.56
C PHE A 152 8.17 11.95 3.87
N ILE A 153 9.41 11.99 4.38
CA ILE A 153 9.79 11.35 5.64
C ILE A 153 8.98 11.93 6.79
N THR A 154 8.82 13.25 6.83
CA THR A 154 8.04 13.92 7.87
C THR A 154 6.59 13.47 7.85
N ASN A 155 5.93 13.50 6.70
CA ASN A 155 4.54 13.06 6.55
C ASN A 155 4.39 11.56 6.87
N PHE A 156 5.32 10.72 6.47
CA PHE A 156 5.33 9.30 6.77
C PHE A 156 5.47 9.03 8.27
N LEU A 157 6.39 9.70 8.94
CA LEU A 157 6.57 9.58 10.40
C LEU A 157 5.30 10.03 11.15
N PHE A 158 4.71 11.16 10.78
CA PHE A 158 3.44 11.59 11.37
C PHE A 158 2.31 10.62 11.10
N THR A 159 2.23 10.05 9.91
CA THR A 159 1.24 9.01 9.56
C THR A 159 1.36 7.80 10.51
N ILE A 160 2.59 7.33 10.76
CA ILE A 160 2.83 6.23 11.70
C ILE A 160 2.44 6.64 13.13
N ILE A 161 2.87 7.82 13.59
CA ILE A 161 2.55 8.32 14.92
C ILE A 161 1.03 8.42 15.12
N PHE A 162 0.31 9.01 14.18
CA PHE A 162 -1.15 9.09 14.26
C PHE A 162 -1.80 7.70 14.21
N SER A 163 -1.28 6.79 13.38
CA SER A 163 -1.79 5.42 13.32
C SER A 163 -1.63 4.69 14.67
N ILE A 164 -0.46 4.79 15.29
CA ILE A 164 -0.21 4.24 16.63
C ILE A 164 -1.19 4.85 17.65
N TYR A 165 -1.39 6.16 17.59
CA TYR A 165 -2.30 6.87 18.49
C TYR A 165 -3.75 6.41 18.29
N PHE A 166 -4.23 6.33 17.05
CA PHE A 166 -5.58 5.83 16.75
C PHE A 166 -5.78 4.37 17.16
N LEU A 167 -4.77 3.52 17.02
CA LEU A 167 -4.84 2.12 17.45
C LEU A 167 -4.82 1.97 18.96
N THR A 168 -4.02 2.77 19.66
CA THR A 168 -3.86 2.68 21.12
C THR A 168 -5.03 3.31 21.85
N ASP A 169 -5.44 4.52 21.47
CA ASP A 169 -6.45 5.32 22.15
C ASP A 169 -7.79 5.40 21.40
N GLY A 170 -8.01 4.55 20.39
CA GLY A 170 -9.22 4.57 19.56
C GLY A 170 -10.53 4.51 20.35
N GLU A 171 -10.59 3.74 21.43
CA GLU A 171 -11.79 3.67 22.31
C GLU A 171 -12.05 4.99 23.03
N ARG A 172 -11.01 5.72 23.44
CA ARG A 172 -11.14 7.05 24.03
C ARG A 172 -11.65 8.06 23.01
N ILE A 173 -11.05 8.07 21.81
CA ILE A 173 -11.46 8.95 20.71
C ILE A 173 -12.94 8.71 20.38
N LYS A 174 -13.35 7.44 20.25
CA LYS A 174 -14.75 7.06 20.05
C LYS A 174 -15.66 7.55 21.18
N SER A 175 -15.22 7.45 22.43
CA SER A 175 -15.98 7.94 23.60
C SER A 175 -16.17 9.44 23.56
N TYR A 176 -15.12 10.22 23.24
CA TYR A 176 -15.21 11.67 23.07
C TYR A 176 -16.14 12.05 21.93
N TRP A 177 -16.03 11.36 20.79
CA TRP A 177 -16.93 11.58 19.66
C TRP A 177 -18.39 11.30 20.00
N ASN A 178 -18.65 10.22 20.71
CA ASN A 178 -20.01 9.91 21.18
C ASN A 178 -20.56 10.96 22.15
N LYS A 179 -19.74 11.47 23.06
CA LYS A 179 -20.14 12.57 23.96
C LYS A 179 -20.47 13.83 23.17
N PHE A 180 -19.63 14.21 22.23
CA PHE A 180 -19.87 15.35 21.35
C PHE A 180 -21.17 15.17 20.54
N ALA A 181 -21.33 13.99 19.91
CA ALA A 181 -22.53 13.68 19.13
C ALA A 181 -23.80 13.71 19.97
N ASN A 182 -23.72 13.32 21.26
CA ASN A 182 -24.86 13.37 22.19
C ASN A 182 -25.31 14.80 22.51
N VAL A 183 -24.42 15.78 22.46
CA VAL A 183 -24.73 17.18 22.71
C VAL A 183 -25.26 17.87 21.46
N VAL A 184 -24.70 17.55 20.30
CA VAL A 184 -24.96 18.28 19.05
C VAL A 184 -26.13 17.71 18.24
N PHE A 185 -26.30 16.37 18.25
CA PHE A 185 -27.28 15.71 17.41
C PHE A 185 -28.47 15.13 18.19
N SER A 186 -29.66 15.23 17.59
CA SER A 186 -30.86 14.58 18.13
C SER A 186 -30.75 13.04 18.10
N GLU A 187 -31.52 12.36 18.96
CA GLU A 187 -31.55 10.89 19.05
C GLU A 187 -31.83 10.20 17.70
N LYS A 188 -32.73 10.77 16.90
CA LYS A 188 -33.06 10.21 15.57
C LYS A 188 -31.87 10.25 14.62
N ILE A 189 -31.14 11.38 14.60
CA ILE A 189 -29.95 11.56 13.76
C ILE A 189 -28.83 10.62 14.23
N LYS A 190 -28.59 10.52 15.54
CA LYS A 190 -27.60 9.62 16.13
C LYS A 190 -27.81 8.16 15.74
N ASN A 191 -29.05 7.69 15.89
CA ASN A 191 -29.37 6.30 15.57
C ASN A 191 -29.16 5.99 14.08
N HIS A 192 -29.54 6.92 13.20
CA HIS A 192 -29.33 6.78 11.77
C HIS A 192 -27.85 6.78 11.40
N TRP A 193 -27.08 7.73 11.93
CA TRP A 193 -25.62 7.78 11.73
C TRP A 193 -24.91 6.56 12.32
N SER A 194 -25.29 6.11 13.49
CA SER A 194 -24.73 4.90 14.11
C SER A 194 -24.96 3.66 13.25
N PHE A 195 -26.14 3.55 12.65
CA PHE A 195 -26.46 2.46 11.71
C PHE A 195 -25.60 2.54 10.46
N ILE A 196 -25.53 3.72 9.81
CA ILE A 196 -24.72 3.91 8.59
C ILE A 196 -23.25 3.60 8.86
N VAL A 197 -22.68 4.15 9.95
CA VAL A 197 -21.27 3.93 10.31
C VAL A 197 -20.97 2.46 10.59
N LYS A 198 -21.85 1.76 11.31
CA LYS A 198 -21.67 0.33 11.60
C LYS A 198 -21.77 -0.52 10.34
N GLU A 199 -22.73 -0.22 9.47
CA GLU A 199 -22.90 -1.00 8.23
C GLU A 199 -21.75 -0.71 7.26
N SER A 200 -21.33 0.55 7.13
CA SER A 200 -20.14 0.93 6.37
C SER A 200 -18.89 0.23 6.90
N ASP A 201 -18.64 0.25 8.21
CA ASP A 201 -17.49 -0.44 8.84
C ASP A 201 -17.51 -1.95 8.54
N ARG A 202 -18.68 -2.58 8.60
CA ARG A 202 -18.84 -4.00 8.29
C ARG A 202 -18.47 -4.32 6.83
N VAL A 203 -19.01 -3.52 5.89
CA VAL A 203 -18.77 -3.72 4.46
C VAL A 203 -17.33 -3.42 4.10
N PHE A 204 -16.82 -2.24 4.47
CA PHE A 204 -15.45 -1.83 4.16
C PHE A 204 -14.40 -2.73 4.81
N SER A 205 -14.58 -3.10 6.07
CA SER A 205 -13.67 -3.99 6.78
C SER A 205 -13.60 -5.38 6.12
N GLY A 206 -14.74 -5.91 5.68
CA GLY A 206 -14.82 -7.17 4.94
C GLY A 206 -14.13 -7.08 3.59
N TYR A 207 -14.44 -6.04 2.84
CA TYR A 207 -13.88 -5.77 1.52
C TYR A 207 -12.35 -5.62 1.57
N ILE A 208 -11.83 -4.75 2.44
CA ILE A 208 -10.38 -4.51 2.57
C ILE A 208 -9.64 -5.80 2.93
N ARG A 209 -10.19 -6.63 3.85
CA ARG A 209 -9.57 -7.91 4.19
C ARG A 209 -9.56 -8.87 3.01
N GLY A 210 -10.66 -8.96 2.26
CA GLY A 210 -10.74 -9.75 1.05
C GLY A 210 -9.71 -9.30 0.01
N GLN A 211 -9.64 -8.00 -0.25
CA GLN A 211 -8.73 -7.41 -1.22
C GLN A 211 -7.25 -7.63 -0.86
N LEU A 212 -6.89 -7.51 0.42
CA LEU A 212 -5.53 -7.78 0.88
C LEU A 212 -5.14 -9.25 0.74
N LEU A 213 -6.08 -10.18 1.03
CA LEU A 213 -5.85 -11.61 0.84
C LEU A 213 -5.71 -11.95 -0.63
N ASP A 214 -6.55 -11.36 -1.48
CA ASP A 214 -6.51 -11.57 -2.93
C ASP A 214 -5.21 -11.04 -3.54
N ALA A 215 -4.79 -9.83 -3.16
CA ALA A 215 -3.51 -9.27 -3.58
C ALA A 215 -2.32 -10.14 -3.13
N LEU A 216 -2.35 -10.65 -1.89
CA LEU A 216 -1.32 -11.56 -1.40
C LEU A 216 -1.33 -12.89 -2.17
N PHE A 217 -2.51 -13.43 -2.45
CA PHE A 217 -2.67 -14.65 -3.23
C PHE A 217 -2.10 -14.47 -4.66
N MET A 218 -2.46 -13.39 -5.33
CA MET A 218 -1.94 -13.03 -6.66
C MET A 218 -0.41 -12.86 -6.63
N PHE A 219 0.12 -12.15 -5.65
CA PHE A 219 1.58 -12.04 -5.46
C PHE A 219 2.25 -13.41 -5.39
N VAL A 220 1.77 -14.30 -4.53
CA VAL A 220 2.38 -15.63 -4.33
C VAL A 220 2.24 -16.49 -5.58
N VAL A 221 1.04 -16.59 -6.14
CA VAL A 221 0.78 -17.45 -7.32
C VAL A 221 1.62 -17.00 -8.50
N ILE A 222 1.62 -15.72 -8.84
CA ILE A 222 2.39 -15.21 -9.98
C ILE A 222 3.90 -15.36 -9.74
N SER A 223 4.39 -15.03 -8.53
CA SER A 223 5.81 -15.19 -8.22
C SER A 223 6.26 -16.64 -8.35
N VAL A 224 5.51 -17.59 -7.82
CA VAL A 224 5.84 -19.02 -7.88
C VAL A 224 5.76 -19.53 -9.32
N THR A 225 4.69 -19.23 -10.04
CA THR A 225 4.51 -19.68 -11.42
C THR A 225 5.64 -19.17 -12.32
N LEU A 226 5.95 -17.88 -12.25
CA LEU A 226 7.02 -17.30 -13.06
C LEU A 226 8.41 -17.82 -12.64
N SER A 227 8.61 -18.12 -11.34
CA SER A 227 9.86 -18.74 -10.87
C SER A 227 10.06 -20.15 -11.41
N ILE A 228 8.98 -20.94 -11.48
CA ILE A 228 9.03 -22.31 -12.07
C ILE A 228 9.34 -22.26 -13.56
N VAL A 229 8.78 -21.28 -14.28
CA VAL A 229 9.04 -21.07 -15.72
C VAL A 229 10.45 -20.51 -15.95
N GLY A 230 11.17 -20.07 -14.90
CA GLY A 230 12.52 -19.53 -15.02
C GLY A 230 12.56 -18.05 -15.47
N VAL A 231 11.45 -17.32 -15.31
CA VAL A 231 11.40 -15.91 -15.67
C VAL A 231 12.26 -15.09 -14.70
N LYS A 232 13.20 -14.30 -15.25
CA LYS A 232 13.97 -13.34 -14.46
C LYS A 232 13.00 -12.37 -13.76
N TYR A 233 13.31 -12.03 -12.50
CA TYR A 233 12.51 -11.08 -11.69
C TYR A 233 11.08 -11.53 -11.38
N ALA A 234 10.81 -12.83 -11.36
CA ALA A 234 9.50 -13.41 -11.07
C ALA A 234 8.82 -12.83 -9.81
N VAL A 235 9.59 -12.65 -8.72
CA VAL A 235 9.08 -12.10 -7.45
C VAL A 235 8.66 -10.64 -7.60
N ILE A 236 9.38 -9.86 -8.40
CA ILE A 236 9.06 -8.44 -8.64
C ILE A 236 7.81 -8.31 -9.47
N ILE A 237 7.71 -9.11 -10.54
CA ILE A 237 6.53 -9.15 -11.39
C ILE A 237 5.30 -9.55 -10.55
N GLY A 238 5.45 -10.57 -9.72
CA GLY A 238 4.41 -11.01 -8.80
C GLY A 238 4.02 -9.91 -7.79
N ALA A 239 5.00 -9.17 -7.25
CA ALA A 239 4.73 -8.05 -6.34
C ALA A 239 3.96 -6.93 -7.04
N LEU A 240 4.37 -6.54 -8.25
CA LEU A 240 3.66 -5.54 -9.06
C LEU A 240 2.25 -6.00 -9.41
N ALA A 241 2.06 -7.26 -9.76
CA ALA A 241 0.74 -7.83 -10.03
C ALA A 241 -0.16 -7.83 -8.79
N GLY A 242 0.37 -8.22 -7.63
CA GLY A 242 -0.35 -8.15 -6.36
C GLY A 242 -0.72 -6.72 -5.96
N PHE A 243 0.19 -5.76 -6.15
CA PHE A 243 -0.09 -4.34 -5.94
C PHE A 243 -1.12 -3.80 -6.94
N GLY A 244 -1.00 -4.15 -8.22
CA GLY A 244 -1.97 -3.78 -9.24
C GLY A 244 -3.37 -4.29 -8.91
N ASN A 245 -3.47 -5.49 -8.37
CA ASN A 245 -4.74 -6.10 -7.95
C ASN A 245 -5.42 -5.39 -6.76
N LEU A 246 -4.69 -4.54 -6.00
CA LEU A 246 -5.31 -3.70 -4.95
C LEU A 246 -6.23 -2.61 -5.51
N ILE A 247 -6.10 -2.27 -6.80
CA ILE A 247 -6.95 -1.28 -7.47
C ILE A 247 -8.20 -2.00 -7.99
N PRO A 248 -9.38 -1.75 -7.40
CA PRO A 248 -10.61 -2.37 -7.90
C PRO A 248 -10.96 -1.79 -9.28
N TYR A 249 -11.37 -2.65 -10.19
CA TYR A 249 -11.85 -2.26 -11.51
C TYR A 249 -13.26 -1.69 -11.43
#